data_6cb8cc9eb5ac1978345ce8a0ae2c25d9
#
_entry.id   6cb8cc9eb5ac1978345ce8a0ae2c25d9
#
_cell.length_a   1.000
_cell.length_b   1.000
_cell.length_c   1.000
_cell.angle_alpha   90.00
_cell.angle_beta   90.00
_cell.angle_gamma   90.00
#
_symmetry.space_group_name_H-M   'P 1'
#
loop_
_entity.id
_entity.type
_entity.pdbx_description
1 polymer ?
#
loop_
_entity_poly.entity_id
_entity_poly.type
_entity_poly.pdbx_seq_one_letter_code
_entity_poly.pdbx_strand_id
1 'polypeptide(L)'
;GTVFRLGQDNFRWIGGSDESGLWLREQAQKLGLQVWVRNSTDQLHNLQVQRPRSRDVLKQIIWTQPGEASLEELGWFRFSIARIGDEHGIPLVVSRTGYTGELGYEIFCHPRDAAAVWDAVWEAGKAYNITPLGLEALDMLRVEAGLIFAGYEFSDQTDPFEAGIPFTVPLKTKQD
;
A
#
# COMPACT_ATOMS: atom_id res chain seq x y z
N GLY A 1 3.10 4.69 7.42
CA GLY A 1 2.49 4.79 6.08
C GLY A 1 3.49 4.59 4.96
N THR A 2 3.01 4.59 3.73
CA THR A 2 3.81 4.40 2.52
C THR A 2 3.65 5.60 1.60
N VAL A 3 4.73 6.06 0.98
CA VAL A 3 4.69 7.15 0.00
C VAL A 3 4.95 6.57 -1.39
N PHE A 4 3.99 6.70 -2.29
CA PHE A 4 4.14 6.37 -3.70
C PHE A 4 4.53 7.61 -4.49
N ARG A 5 5.64 7.57 -5.21
CA ARG A 5 6.00 8.60 -6.16
C ARG A 5 5.37 8.26 -7.52
N LEU A 6 4.24 8.86 -7.82
CA LEU A 6 3.49 8.63 -9.05
C LEU A 6 4.06 9.40 -10.25
N GLY A 7 4.86 10.42 -10.00
CA GLY A 7 5.50 11.26 -11.00
C GLY A 7 6.55 12.16 -10.36
N GLN A 8 7.15 13.06 -11.14
CA GLN A 8 8.21 13.94 -10.67
C GLN A 8 7.74 14.77 -9.45
N ASP A 9 6.55 15.35 -9.54
CA ASP A 9 5.97 16.25 -8.54
C ASP A 9 4.61 15.73 -8.03
N ASN A 10 4.34 14.43 -8.17
CA ASN A 10 3.09 13.80 -7.76
C ASN A 10 3.37 12.62 -6.84
N PHE A 11 2.89 12.75 -5.60
CA PHE A 11 3.09 11.75 -4.55
C PHE A 11 1.74 11.35 -3.95
N ARG A 12 1.64 10.09 -3.54
CA ARG A 12 0.50 9.59 -2.79
C ARG A 12 0.95 9.04 -1.46
N TRP A 13 0.43 9.62 -0.39
CA TRP A 13 0.57 9.10 0.95
C TRP A 13 -0.54 8.08 1.23
N ILE A 14 -0.16 6.88 1.67
CA ILE A 14 -1.07 5.87 2.18
C ILE A 14 -0.81 5.76 3.68
N GLY A 15 -1.74 6.22 4.48
CA GLY A 15 -1.64 6.27 5.93
C GLY A 15 -2.83 5.63 6.62
N GLY A 16 -2.76 5.54 7.94
CA GLY A 16 -3.82 4.98 8.78
C GLY A 16 -4.88 6.00 9.24
N SER A 17 -4.69 7.30 8.94
CA SER A 17 -5.60 8.37 9.37
C SER A 17 -5.66 9.51 8.36
N ASP A 18 -6.85 10.07 8.17
CA ASP A 18 -7.07 11.28 7.37
C ASP A 18 -6.43 12.53 7.99
N GLU A 19 -6.16 12.53 9.29
CA GLU A 19 -5.46 13.61 10.00
C GLU A 19 -4.07 13.86 9.43
N SER A 20 -3.41 12.84 8.89
CA SER A 20 -2.12 12.98 8.21
C SER A 20 -2.19 13.99 7.05
N GLY A 21 -3.29 14.02 6.31
CA GLY A 21 -3.50 14.96 5.22
C GLY A 21 -3.65 16.42 5.71
N LEU A 22 -4.32 16.60 6.85
CA LEU A 22 -4.45 17.91 7.49
C LEU A 22 -3.08 18.40 7.98
N TRP A 23 -2.35 17.55 8.67
CA TRP A 23 -1.02 17.85 9.16
C TRP A 23 -0.05 18.23 8.03
N LEU A 24 -0.02 17.46 6.93
CA LEU A 24 0.80 17.78 5.76
C LEU A 24 0.48 19.15 5.18
N ARG A 25 -0.81 19.50 5.10
CA ARG A 25 -1.25 20.82 4.62
C ARG A 25 -0.78 21.94 5.53
N GLU A 26 -0.90 21.76 6.83
CA GLU A 26 -0.43 22.73 7.83
C GLU A 26 1.08 22.93 7.75
N GLN A 27 1.87 21.85 7.67
CA GLN A 27 3.31 21.95 7.53
C GLN A 27 3.71 22.65 6.22
N ALA A 28 3.06 22.34 5.12
CA ALA A 28 3.30 23.01 3.85
C ALA A 28 3.05 24.54 3.96
N GLN A 29 1.98 24.95 4.63
CA GLN A 29 1.69 26.37 4.86
C GLN A 29 2.72 27.03 5.75
N LYS A 30 3.11 26.38 6.88
CA LYS A 30 4.13 26.91 7.81
C LYS A 30 5.48 27.10 7.14
N LEU A 31 5.82 26.22 6.20
CA LEU A 31 7.09 26.25 5.47
C LEU A 31 7.02 27.07 4.17
N GLY A 32 5.88 27.65 3.85
CA GLY A 32 5.68 28.45 2.61
C GLY A 32 5.80 27.62 1.32
N LEU A 33 5.57 26.31 1.39
CA LEU A 33 5.70 25.43 0.24
C LEU A 33 4.51 25.57 -0.71
N GLN A 34 4.80 25.62 -2.02
CA GLN A 34 3.79 25.67 -3.08
C GLN A 34 3.35 24.25 -3.46
N VAL A 35 2.62 23.61 -2.56
CA VAL A 35 2.11 22.24 -2.74
C VAL A 35 0.60 22.19 -2.53
N TRP A 36 -0.04 21.27 -3.23
CA TRP A 36 -1.47 21.02 -3.11
C TRP A 36 -1.70 19.65 -2.48
N VAL A 37 -2.33 19.62 -1.30
CA VAL A 37 -2.67 18.40 -0.57
C VAL A 37 -4.16 18.13 -0.68
N ARG A 38 -4.51 16.97 -1.25
CA ARG A 38 -5.88 16.51 -1.42
C ARG A 38 -6.09 15.17 -0.74
N ASN A 39 -7.14 15.04 0.06
CA ASN A 39 -7.63 13.75 0.51
C ASN A 39 -8.35 13.03 -0.64
N SER A 40 -8.02 11.77 -0.88
CA SER A 40 -8.63 10.90 -1.88
C SER A 40 -9.04 9.54 -1.31
N THR A 41 -9.20 9.41 0.01
CA THR A 41 -9.53 8.17 0.71
C THR A 41 -10.76 7.50 0.10
N ASP A 42 -11.86 8.24 -0.10
CA ASP A 42 -13.09 7.70 -0.67
C ASP A 42 -13.04 7.42 -2.18
N GLN A 43 -11.94 7.78 -2.85
CA GLN A 43 -11.76 7.59 -4.29
C GLN A 43 -10.90 6.37 -4.63
N LEU A 44 -10.41 5.68 -3.63
CA LEU A 44 -9.55 4.50 -3.78
C LEU A 44 -10.01 3.38 -2.86
N HIS A 45 -10.13 2.19 -3.45
CA HIS A 45 -10.28 0.95 -2.71
C HIS A 45 -8.94 0.22 -2.64
N ASN A 46 -8.59 -0.32 -1.48
CA ASN A 46 -7.40 -1.14 -1.30
C ASN A 46 -7.81 -2.57 -0.95
N LEU A 47 -7.34 -3.52 -1.74
CA LEU A 47 -7.45 -4.96 -1.51
C LEU A 47 -6.06 -5.53 -1.27
N GLN A 48 -5.86 -6.28 -0.20
CA GLN A 48 -4.60 -6.94 0.10
C GLN A 48 -4.67 -8.44 -0.20
N VAL A 49 -3.63 -8.94 -0.88
CA VAL A 49 -3.41 -10.37 -1.11
C VAL A 49 -2.04 -10.72 -0.55
N GLN A 50 -2.01 -11.42 0.57
CA GLN A 50 -0.83 -11.61 1.38
C GLN A 50 -0.48 -13.10 1.51
N ARG A 51 0.75 -13.43 1.89
CA ARG A 51 1.35 -14.76 2.05
C ARG A 51 2.11 -15.27 0.82
N PRO A 52 2.96 -16.31 0.96
CA PRO A 52 3.89 -16.74 -0.08
C PRO A 52 3.30 -17.04 -1.45
N ARG A 53 2.03 -17.48 -1.50
CA ARG A 53 1.33 -17.80 -2.76
C ARG A 53 0.62 -16.61 -3.40
N SER A 54 0.69 -15.41 -2.81
CA SER A 54 0.02 -14.20 -3.34
C SER A 54 0.42 -13.90 -4.78
N ARG A 55 1.71 -14.03 -5.11
CA ARG A 55 2.21 -13.86 -6.48
C ARG A 55 1.61 -14.88 -7.44
N ASP A 56 1.53 -16.15 -7.04
CA ASP A 56 0.98 -17.22 -7.88
C ASP A 56 -0.49 -17.01 -8.21
N VAL A 57 -1.24 -16.43 -7.28
CA VAL A 57 -2.63 -16.03 -7.49
C VAL A 57 -2.71 -14.87 -8.46
N LEU A 58 -2.02 -13.77 -8.15
CA LEU A 58 -2.19 -12.52 -8.86
C LEU A 58 -1.62 -12.53 -10.28
N LYS A 59 -0.55 -13.26 -10.55
CA LYS A 59 0.03 -13.35 -11.91
C LYS A 59 -0.90 -13.97 -12.94
N GLN A 60 -1.98 -14.63 -12.52
CA GLN A 60 -2.98 -15.19 -13.42
C GLN A 60 -3.96 -14.14 -13.95
N ILE A 61 -4.11 -13.03 -13.22
CA ILE A 61 -5.14 -12.02 -13.47
C ILE A 61 -4.61 -10.61 -13.63
N ILE A 62 -3.37 -10.34 -13.23
CA ILE A 62 -2.76 -9.02 -13.36
C ILE A 62 -1.97 -8.93 -14.67
N TRP A 63 -2.37 -8.01 -15.50
CA TRP A 63 -1.65 -7.60 -16.70
C TRP A 63 -0.92 -6.28 -16.43
N THR A 64 0.35 -6.20 -16.82
CA THR A 64 1.15 -4.95 -16.81
C THR A 64 1.48 -4.56 -18.23
N GLN A 65 1.43 -3.27 -18.53
CA GLN A 65 1.76 -2.79 -19.87
C GLN A 65 3.25 -3.00 -20.18
N PRO A 66 3.62 -3.13 -21.45
CA PRO A 66 5.03 -3.20 -21.86
C PRO A 66 5.83 -2.01 -21.32
N GLY A 67 6.94 -2.30 -20.64
CA GLY A 67 7.78 -1.28 -19.99
C GLY A 67 7.52 -1.07 -18.50
N GLU A 68 6.40 -1.57 -17.95
CA GLU A 68 6.17 -1.66 -16.51
C GLU A 68 6.69 -3.00 -15.97
N ALA A 69 7.10 -3.01 -14.70
CA ALA A 69 7.54 -4.24 -14.06
C ALA A 69 6.38 -5.23 -13.92
N SER A 70 6.58 -6.48 -14.35
CA SER A 70 5.68 -7.59 -14.08
C SER A 70 5.63 -7.90 -12.58
N LEU A 71 4.66 -8.73 -12.13
CA LEU A 71 4.61 -9.15 -10.72
C LEU A 71 5.84 -9.95 -10.28
N GLU A 72 6.48 -10.67 -11.19
CA GLU A 72 7.72 -11.40 -10.94
C GLU A 72 8.91 -10.46 -10.72
N GLU A 73 8.96 -9.37 -11.49
CA GLU A 73 10.03 -8.37 -11.46
C GLU A 73 9.81 -7.30 -10.40
N LEU A 74 8.56 -7.13 -9.93
CA LEU A 74 8.20 -6.07 -9.01
C LEU A 74 8.96 -6.21 -7.68
N GLY A 75 9.84 -5.25 -7.43
CA GLY A 75 10.66 -5.21 -6.22
C GLY A 75 9.85 -4.86 -4.97
N TRP A 76 10.41 -5.15 -3.80
CA TRP A 76 9.84 -4.75 -2.52
C TRP A 76 9.71 -3.23 -2.42
N PHE A 77 8.58 -2.73 -1.91
CA PHE A 77 8.22 -1.31 -1.88
C PHE A 77 8.28 -0.64 -3.27
N ARG A 78 7.89 -1.40 -4.31
CA ARG A 78 7.67 -0.87 -5.66
C ARG A 78 6.23 -1.12 -6.07
N PHE A 79 5.77 -0.36 -7.04
CA PHE A 79 4.43 -0.52 -7.62
C PHE A 79 4.51 -0.49 -9.15
N SER A 80 3.50 -1.05 -9.79
CA SER A 80 3.25 -0.95 -11.23
C SER A 80 1.83 -0.50 -11.49
N ILE A 81 1.63 0.22 -12.59
CA ILE A 81 0.32 0.47 -13.15
C ILE A 81 -0.08 -0.78 -13.93
N ALA A 82 -1.24 -1.30 -13.65
CA ALA A 82 -1.68 -2.61 -14.12
C ALA A 82 -3.17 -2.65 -14.42
N ARG A 83 -3.65 -3.79 -14.87
CA ARG A 83 -5.06 -4.07 -15.12
C ARG A 83 -5.42 -5.48 -14.69
N ILE A 84 -6.71 -5.72 -14.42
CA ILE A 84 -7.23 -7.08 -14.30
C ILE A 84 -7.53 -7.59 -15.70
N GLY A 85 -7.00 -8.76 -16.03
CA GLY A 85 -7.26 -9.47 -17.29
C GLY A 85 -6.25 -9.11 -18.38
N ASP A 86 -6.54 -8.09 -19.16
CA ASP A 86 -5.76 -7.67 -20.32
C ASP A 86 -5.63 -6.13 -20.42
N GLU A 87 -5.15 -5.66 -21.57
CA GLU A 87 -4.95 -4.23 -21.86
C GLU A 87 -6.24 -3.38 -21.84
N HIS A 88 -7.41 -4.01 -21.88
CA HIS A 88 -8.73 -3.36 -21.81
C HIS A 88 -9.41 -3.56 -20.44
N GLY A 89 -8.78 -4.32 -19.56
CA GLY A 89 -9.33 -4.69 -18.26
C GLY A 89 -9.39 -3.54 -17.26
N ILE A 90 -9.84 -3.86 -16.04
CA ILE A 90 -10.03 -2.88 -14.96
C ILE A 90 -8.69 -2.26 -14.56
N PRO A 91 -8.54 -0.93 -14.65
CA PRO A 91 -7.30 -0.25 -14.29
C PRO A 91 -7.07 -0.28 -12.77
N LEU A 92 -5.83 -0.52 -12.37
CA LEU A 92 -5.41 -0.56 -10.98
C LEU A 92 -3.93 -0.20 -10.82
N VAL A 93 -3.52 -0.01 -9.59
CA VAL A 93 -2.11 0.02 -9.18
C VAL A 93 -1.88 -1.21 -8.32
N VAL A 94 -0.86 -1.99 -8.63
CA VAL A 94 -0.40 -3.10 -7.80
C VAL A 94 0.91 -2.72 -7.12
N SER A 95 0.98 -2.86 -5.81
CA SER A 95 2.18 -2.56 -5.01
C SER A 95 2.64 -3.82 -4.28
N ARG A 96 3.96 -4.04 -4.26
CA ARG A 96 4.56 -5.10 -3.44
C ARG A 96 4.81 -4.58 -2.03
N THR A 97 3.71 -4.36 -1.34
CA THR A 97 3.61 -3.90 0.04
C THR A 97 2.59 -4.74 0.80
N GLY A 98 2.56 -4.63 2.11
CA GLY A 98 1.60 -5.33 2.96
C GLY A 98 1.88 -5.13 4.44
N TYR A 99 1.02 -5.69 5.29
CA TYR A 99 1.06 -5.50 6.72
C TYR A 99 1.05 -6.84 7.49
N THR A 100 1.71 -7.85 6.90
CA THR A 100 1.76 -9.22 7.47
C THR A 100 3.17 -9.77 7.64
N GLY A 101 4.20 -9.01 7.24
CA GLY A 101 5.59 -9.48 7.24
C GLY A 101 5.92 -10.50 6.15
N GLU A 102 4.95 -10.93 5.37
CA GLU A 102 5.09 -11.93 4.32
C GLU A 102 5.12 -11.31 2.92
N LEU A 103 5.46 -12.12 1.91
CA LEU A 103 5.26 -11.72 0.53
C LEU A 103 3.79 -11.37 0.31
N GLY A 104 3.53 -10.18 -0.20
CA GLY A 104 2.17 -9.73 -0.42
C GLY A 104 2.10 -8.55 -1.38
N TYR A 105 0.88 -8.27 -1.79
CA TYR A 105 0.57 -7.18 -2.69
C TYR A 105 -0.67 -6.44 -2.20
N GLU A 106 -0.65 -5.14 -2.43
CA GLU A 106 -1.81 -4.26 -2.29
C GLU A 106 -2.28 -3.83 -3.67
N ILE A 107 -3.58 -3.91 -3.89
CA ILE A 107 -4.23 -3.58 -5.16
C ILE A 107 -5.11 -2.37 -4.92
N PHE A 108 -4.82 -1.28 -5.60
CA PHE A 108 -5.58 -0.04 -5.51
C PHE A 108 -6.39 0.15 -6.78
N CYS A 109 -7.70 0.20 -6.65
CA CYS A 109 -8.63 0.42 -7.76
C CYS A 109 -9.68 1.48 -7.41
N HIS A 110 -10.47 1.88 -8.41
CA HIS A 110 -11.61 2.75 -8.16
C HIS A 110 -12.69 1.99 -7.37
N PRO A 111 -13.37 2.59 -6.39
CA PRO A 111 -14.39 1.91 -5.56
C PRO A 111 -15.49 1.21 -6.35
N ARG A 112 -15.92 1.77 -7.49
CA ARG A 112 -16.93 1.14 -8.36
C ARG A 112 -16.51 -0.23 -8.90
N ASP A 113 -15.19 -0.49 -9.00
CA ASP A 113 -14.62 -1.70 -9.56
C ASP A 113 -14.20 -2.71 -8.46
N ALA A 114 -14.33 -2.32 -7.19
CA ALA A 114 -13.84 -3.10 -6.05
C ALA A 114 -14.40 -4.52 -5.98
N ALA A 115 -15.70 -4.69 -6.19
CA ALA A 115 -16.34 -6.01 -6.18
C ALA A 115 -15.80 -6.90 -7.30
N ALA A 116 -15.69 -6.37 -8.52
CA ALA A 116 -15.17 -7.13 -9.66
C ALA A 116 -13.69 -7.52 -9.47
N VAL A 117 -12.88 -6.65 -8.88
CA VAL A 117 -11.48 -6.96 -8.51
C VAL A 117 -11.42 -8.04 -7.44
N TRP A 118 -12.27 -7.95 -6.41
CA TRP A 118 -12.38 -8.97 -5.37
C TRP A 118 -12.73 -10.33 -5.97
N ASP A 119 -13.76 -10.39 -6.82
CA ASP A 119 -14.23 -11.64 -7.44
C ASP A 119 -13.13 -12.27 -8.31
N ALA A 120 -12.41 -11.46 -9.09
CA ALA A 120 -11.30 -11.95 -9.91
C ALA A 120 -10.17 -12.54 -9.04
N VAL A 121 -9.79 -11.87 -7.95
CA VAL A 121 -8.80 -12.38 -7.00
C VAL A 121 -9.29 -13.66 -6.33
N TRP A 122 -10.56 -13.68 -5.91
CA TRP A 122 -11.16 -14.83 -5.25
C TRP A 122 -11.17 -16.07 -6.16
N GLU A 123 -11.61 -15.92 -7.41
CA GLU A 123 -11.63 -17.01 -8.37
C GLU A 123 -10.21 -17.55 -8.66
N ALA A 124 -9.25 -16.68 -8.92
CA ALA A 124 -7.86 -17.07 -9.14
C ALA A 124 -7.24 -17.76 -7.90
N GLY A 125 -7.67 -17.36 -6.72
CA GLY A 125 -7.16 -17.85 -5.44
C GLY A 125 -7.71 -19.22 -5.03
N LYS A 126 -8.84 -19.69 -5.58
CA LYS A 126 -9.48 -20.97 -5.20
C LYS A 126 -8.53 -22.16 -5.28
N ALA A 127 -7.71 -22.24 -6.35
CA ALA A 127 -6.72 -23.29 -6.52
C ALA A 127 -5.56 -23.25 -5.49
N TYR A 128 -5.45 -22.15 -4.75
CA TYR A 128 -4.42 -21.92 -3.74
C TYR A 128 -4.98 -21.86 -2.32
N ASN A 129 -6.24 -22.26 -2.13
CA ASN A 129 -6.95 -22.21 -0.85
C ASN A 129 -6.97 -20.80 -0.25
N ILE A 130 -7.26 -19.79 -1.06
CA ILE A 130 -7.42 -18.41 -0.59
C ILE A 130 -8.51 -18.35 0.48
N THR A 131 -8.26 -17.57 1.52
CA THR A 131 -9.18 -17.41 2.65
C THR A 131 -9.32 -15.92 2.96
N PRO A 132 -10.54 -15.41 3.21
CA PRO A 132 -10.72 -14.04 3.65
C PRO A 132 -10.15 -13.89 5.05
N LEU A 133 -9.48 -12.75 5.31
CA LEU A 133 -8.83 -12.46 6.57
C LEU A 133 -9.56 -11.30 7.28
N GLY A 134 -9.95 -11.50 8.53
CA GLY A 134 -10.50 -10.45 9.39
C GLY A 134 -9.42 -9.57 10.01
N LEU A 135 -9.83 -8.39 10.51
CA LEU A 135 -8.90 -7.41 11.09
C LEU A 135 -8.17 -7.93 12.33
N GLU A 136 -8.82 -8.72 13.17
CA GLU A 136 -8.18 -9.32 14.35
C GLU A 136 -7.07 -10.31 13.98
N ALA A 137 -7.29 -11.11 12.93
CA ALA A 137 -6.26 -12.00 12.43
C ALA A 137 -5.12 -11.23 11.76
N LEU A 138 -5.41 -10.11 11.08
CA LEU A 138 -4.38 -9.21 10.56
C LEU A 138 -3.56 -8.59 11.69
N ASP A 139 -4.20 -8.22 12.80
CA ASP A 139 -3.50 -7.70 13.98
C ASP A 139 -2.53 -8.72 14.57
N MET A 140 -2.94 -9.98 14.69
CA MET A 140 -2.02 -11.05 15.11
C MET A 140 -0.83 -11.19 14.16
N LEU A 141 -1.05 -11.20 12.85
CA LEU A 141 0.01 -11.35 11.86
C LEU A 141 1.00 -10.19 11.89
N ARG A 142 0.53 -8.95 12.02
CA ARG A 142 1.41 -7.79 12.08
C ARG A 142 2.25 -7.79 13.36
N VAL A 143 1.70 -8.23 14.50
CA VAL A 143 2.42 -8.36 15.77
C VAL A 143 3.51 -9.42 15.65
N GLU A 144 3.21 -10.60 15.11
CA GLU A 144 4.20 -11.65 14.86
C GLU A 144 5.35 -11.15 13.95
N ALA A 145 5.05 -10.26 13.00
CA ALA A 145 6.03 -9.66 12.10
C ALA A 145 6.78 -8.47 12.71
N GLY A 146 6.47 -8.06 13.95
CA GLY A 146 7.06 -6.88 14.60
C GLY A 146 6.63 -5.54 13.98
N LEU A 147 5.49 -5.51 13.29
CA LEU A 147 4.94 -4.28 12.70
C LEU A 147 4.08 -3.53 13.72
N ILE A 148 4.32 -2.26 13.86
CA ILE A 148 3.67 -1.40 14.86
C ILE A 148 2.40 -0.74 14.31
N PHE A 149 1.47 -0.42 15.21
CA PHE A 149 0.20 0.20 14.88
C PHE A 149 -0.06 1.44 15.76
N ALA A 150 -0.55 2.51 15.14
CA ALA A 150 -0.85 3.75 15.83
C ALA A 150 -1.97 3.56 16.87
N GLY A 151 -1.76 4.10 18.07
CA GLY A 151 -2.68 3.93 19.20
C GLY A 151 -2.47 2.67 20.03
N TYR A 152 -1.56 1.78 19.59
CA TYR A 152 -1.14 0.58 20.31
C TYR A 152 0.33 0.70 20.74
N GLU A 153 1.28 0.54 19.81
CA GLU A 153 2.70 0.61 20.10
C GLU A 153 3.27 2.03 20.03
N PHE A 154 2.58 2.97 19.41
CA PHE A 154 3.01 4.37 19.35
C PHE A 154 1.83 5.34 19.23
N SER A 155 2.07 6.58 19.63
CA SER A 155 1.15 7.71 19.52
C SER A 155 1.88 8.95 19.00
N ASP A 156 1.24 10.11 19.04
CA ASP A 156 1.84 11.43 18.79
C ASP A 156 2.86 11.87 19.85
N GLN A 157 2.93 11.14 20.98
CA GLN A 157 3.91 11.35 22.06
C GLN A 157 5.13 10.43 21.96
N THR A 158 5.19 9.56 20.94
CA THR A 158 6.24 8.55 20.79
C THR A 158 7.07 8.87 19.55
N ASP A 159 8.38 9.03 19.71
CA ASP A 159 9.26 9.21 18.57
C ASP A 159 9.64 7.88 17.90
N PRO A 160 10.20 7.90 16.68
CA PRO A 160 10.58 6.68 15.95
C PRO A 160 11.66 5.83 16.65
N PHE A 161 12.48 6.43 17.51
CA PHE A 161 13.53 5.71 18.25
C PHE A 161 12.92 4.95 19.40
N GLU A 162 12.01 5.58 20.16
CA GLU A 162 11.22 4.95 21.22
C GLU A 162 10.33 3.83 20.67
N ALA A 163 9.73 4.05 19.48
CA ALA A 163 8.91 3.04 18.81
C ALA A 163 9.70 1.88 18.19
N GLY A 164 11.03 1.87 18.30
CA GLY A 164 11.87 0.80 17.75
C GLY A 164 12.03 0.80 16.24
N ILE A 165 11.72 1.90 15.56
CA ILE A 165 11.81 2.04 14.10
C ILE A 165 12.80 3.15 13.66
N PRO A 166 14.02 3.24 14.26
CA PRO A 166 14.99 4.31 13.95
C PRO A 166 15.43 4.31 12.49
N PHE A 167 15.32 3.18 11.79
CA PHE A 167 15.66 3.06 10.38
C PHE A 167 14.78 3.93 9.46
N THR A 168 13.63 4.41 9.94
CA THR A 168 12.76 5.32 9.20
C THR A 168 13.29 6.76 9.19
N VAL A 169 14.26 7.08 10.05
CA VAL A 169 14.88 8.39 10.15
C VAL A 169 16.30 8.34 9.57
N PRO A 170 16.53 8.86 8.36
CA PRO A 170 17.83 8.80 7.70
C PRO A 170 18.81 9.84 8.26
N LEU A 171 19.34 9.62 9.47
CA LEU A 171 20.24 10.53 10.17
C LEU A 171 21.53 10.89 9.41
N LYS A 172 21.92 10.08 8.42
CA LYS A 172 23.14 10.30 7.61
C LYS A 172 22.92 11.13 6.37
N THR A 173 21.68 11.35 5.98
CA THR A 173 21.33 12.22 4.85
C THR A 173 20.95 13.59 5.39
N LYS A 174 21.54 14.63 4.79
CA LYS A 174 21.18 15.99 5.12
C LYS A 174 19.70 16.20 4.81
N GLN A 175 18.96 16.62 5.81
CA GLN A 175 17.56 17.04 5.68
C GLN A 175 17.56 18.55 5.72
N ASP A 176 17.65 19.16 4.55
CA ASP A 176 17.51 20.61 4.39
C ASP A 176 16.06 20.97 4.13
#